data_98378af23d745f87131910218513b755
#
_entry.id   98378af23d745f87131910218513b755
#
_cell.length_a   1.000
_cell.length_b   1.000
_cell.length_c   1.000
_cell.angle_alpha   90.00
_cell.angle_beta   90.00
_cell.angle_gamma   90.00
#
_symmetry.space_group_name_H-M   'P 1'
#
loop_
_entity.id
_entity.type
_entity.pdbx_description
1 polymer ?
#
loop_
_entity_poly.entity_id
_entity_poly.type
_entity_poly.pdbx_seq_one_letter_code
_entity_poly.pdbx_strand_id
1 'polypeptide(L)'
;FKYSIPATAKTVDYNTFRIVKNNDLGVNGGRLSILNYNDYLNSYITQEDEIQTTTLSQSHTDSITTITVTSTANFASAGTLFIGNEQVTYTAIGSSTTFTGATRGANGTTASAHDSGVQVAQFDSGGVPQYVIRTPDNNYILYPFPTKSFTIKYDYFTFPTDMSAHSDTTTVPDRFAPIIADGATAFVYQYRGETQQYQLNMQRF
;
A
#
# COMPACT_ATOMS: atom_id res chain seq x y z
N PHE A 1 4.00 8.42 -4.62
CA PHE A 1 2.87 7.82 -3.87
C PHE A 1 3.23 6.41 -3.41
N LYS A 2 3.11 6.17 -2.10
CA LYS A 2 3.31 4.85 -1.49
C LYS A 2 1.96 4.33 -0.99
N TYR A 3 1.72 3.06 -1.22
CA TYR A 3 0.53 2.35 -0.75
C TYR A 3 0.92 1.43 0.39
N SER A 4 0.12 1.44 1.46
CA SER A 4 0.38 0.61 2.64
C SER A 4 0.01 -0.85 2.40
N ILE A 5 0.83 -1.74 2.94
CA ILE A 5 0.51 -3.16 3.07
C ILE A 5 -0.34 -3.35 4.34
N PRO A 6 -1.32 -4.27 4.37
CA PRO A 6 -2.07 -4.56 5.58
C PRO A 6 -1.15 -4.89 6.76
N ALA A 7 -1.43 -4.32 7.93
CA ALA A 7 -0.63 -4.54 9.14
C ALA A 7 -0.57 -6.03 9.56
N THR A 8 -1.58 -6.81 9.18
CA THR A 8 -1.64 -8.25 9.42
C THR A 8 -0.78 -9.09 8.48
N ALA A 9 -0.22 -8.48 7.43
CA ALA A 9 0.60 -9.20 6.46
C ALA A 9 2.00 -9.48 7.03
N LYS A 10 2.35 -10.76 7.12
CA LYS A 10 3.70 -11.24 7.45
C LYS A 10 4.62 -11.13 6.23
N THR A 11 4.15 -11.61 5.08
CA THR A 11 4.90 -11.63 3.83
C THR A 11 3.95 -11.43 2.67
N VAL A 12 4.30 -10.52 1.77
CA VAL A 12 3.54 -10.24 0.54
C VAL A 12 4.22 -10.93 -0.63
N ASP A 13 3.45 -11.64 -1.44
CA ASP A 13 3.93 -12.20 -2.69
C ASP A 13 3.76 -11.17 -3.83
N TYR A 14 4.81 -10.43 -4.10
CA TYR A 14 4.84 -9.41 -5.16
C TYR A 14 4.62 -9.98 -6.56
N ASN A 15 4.80 -11.29 -6.77
CA ASN A 15 4.52 -11.93 -8.06
C ASN A 15 3.02 -12.07 -8.35
N THR A 16 2.16 -11.89 -7.35
CA THR A 16 0.71 -12.04 -7.51
C THR A 16 -0.01 -10.73 -7.81
N PHE A 17 0.69 -9.60 -7.76
CA PHE A 17 0.09 -8.30 -8.03
C PHE A 17 -0.52 -8.22 -9.42
N ARG A 18 -1.81 -7.88 -9.46
CA ARG A 18 -2.56 -7.75 -10.71
C ARG A 18 -3.61 -6.65 -10.63
N ILE A 19 -3.83 -5.99 -11.75
CA ILE A 19 -4.96 -5.08 -11.93
C ILE A 19 -6.19 -5.92 -12.25
N VAL A 20 -7.30 -5.63 -11.57
CA VAL A 20 -8.60 -6.22 -11.89
C VAL A 20 -9.23 -5.47 -13.04
N LYS A 21 -9.77 -6.22 -14.01
CA LYS A 21 -10.52 -5.63 -15.12
C LYS A 21 -11.71 -4.83 -14.59
N ASN A 22 -11.85 -3.61 -15.06
CA ASN A 22 -13.01 -2.75 -14.81
C ASN A 22 -13.51 -2.18 -16.13
N ASN A 23 -14.65 -2.66 -16.59
CA ASN A 23 -15.25 -2.24 -17.87
C ASN A 23 -15.74 -0.81 -17.83
N ASP A 24 -16.25 -0.33 -16.69
CA ASP A 24 -16.83 1.01 -16.54
C ASP A 24 -15.74 2.10 -16.66
N LEU A 25 -14.53 1.79 -16.23
CA LEU A 25 -13.37 2.67 -16.33
C LEU A 25 -12.48 2.36 -17.55
N GLY A 26 -12.88 1.42 -18.41
CA GLY A 26 -12.07 1.00 -19.56
C GLY A 26 -10.71 0.39 -19.17
N VAL A 27 -10.63 -0.26 -18.00
CA VAL A 27 -9.39 -0.85 -17.48
C VAL A 27 -9.32 -2.32 -17.88
N ASN A 28 -8.28 -2.69 -18.61
CA ASN A 28 -7.95 -4.09 -18.85
C ASN A 28 -7.19 -4.65 -17.66
N GLY A 29 -7.59 -5.85 -17.21
CA GLY A 29 -6.85 -6.58 -16.17
C GLY A 29 -5.50 -7.07 -16.68
N GLY A 30 -4.52 -7.16 -15.80
CA GLY A 30 -3.19 -7.65 -16.12
C GLY A 30 -2.33 -7.84 -14.88
N ARG A 31 -1.31 -8.71 -15.01
CA ARG A 31 -0.30 -8.88 -13.96
C ARG A 31 0.68 -7.71 -14.02
N LEU A 32 1.10 -7.24 -12.85
CA LEU A 32 2.16 -6.24 -12.71
C LEU A 32 3.53 -6.95 -12.67
N SER A 33 4.52 -6.37 -13.33
CA SER A 33 5.91 -6.81 -13.23
C SER A 33 6.54 -6.22 -11.98
N ILE A 34 7.47 -6.97 -11.36
CA ILE A 34 8.25 -6.44 -10.24
C ILE A 34 9.38 -5.59 -10.79
N LEU A 35 9.50 -4.36 -10.30
CA LEU A 35 10.65 -3.49 -10.55
C LEU A 35 11.43 -3.33 -9.25
N ASN A 36 12.76 -3.47 -9.34
CA ASN A 36 13.62 -3.28 -8.18
C ASN A 36 13.61 -1.80 -7.75
N TYR A 37 13.65 -1.53 -6.44
CA TYR A 37 13.60 -0.18 -5.89
C TYR A 37 14.80 0.68 -6.34
N ASN A 38 16.00 0.11 -6.41
CA ASN A 38 17.19 0.83 -6.87
C ASN A 38 17.10 1.16 -8.36
N ASP A 39 16.57 0.24 -9.19
CA ASP A 39 16.38 0.49 -10.61
C ASP A 39 15.31 1.57 -10.83
N TYR A 40 14.28 1.58 -10.00
CA TYR A 40 13.28 2.64 -9.98
C TYR A 40 13.91 4.00 -9.64
N LEU A 41 14.73 4.07 -8.58
CA LEU A 41 15.44 5.30 -8.20
C LEU A 41 16.39 5.80 -9.30
N ASN A 42 17.11 4.89 -9.95
CA ASN A 42 18.12 5.26 -10.93
C ASN A 42 17.56 5.60 -12.31
N SER A 43 16.45 4.97 -12.71
CA SER A 43 15.94 5.06 -14.09
C SER A 43 14.65 5.86 -14.21
N TYR A 44 13.87 6.02 -13.12
CA TYR A 44 12.52 6.57 -13.18
C TYR A 44 12.33 7.78 -12.26
N ILE A 45 13.14 7.97 -11.22
CA ILE A 45 13.11 9.18 -10.36
C ILE A 45 13.87 10.36 -10.96
N THR A 46 14.64 10.18 -12.01
CA THR A 46 15.20 11.34 -12.75
C THR A 46 14.11 12.24 -13.36
N GLN A 47 12.85 11.86 -13.24
CA GLN A 47 11.65 12.65 -13.59
C GLN A 47 11.03 13.32 -12.36
N GLU A 48 11.80 13.66 -11.33
CA GLU A 48 11.30 14.43 -10.17
C GLU A 48 10.73 15.80 -10.59
N ASP A 49 11.20 16.35 -11.67
CA ASP A 49 10.68 17.61 -12.25
C ASP A 49 9.23 17.48 -12.76
N GLU A 50 8.73 16.27 -12.94
CA GLU A 50 7.35 15.99 -13.38
C GLU A 50 6.35 15.83 -12.22
N ILE A 51 6.83 15.80 -10.97
CA ILE A 51 5.98 15.67 -9.78
C ILE A 51 5.98 16.98 -9.02
N GLN A 52 4.85 17.71 -9.11
CA GLN A 52 4.66 18.89 -8.30
C GLN A 52 3.99 18.50 -6.97
N THR A 53 4.53 18.96 -5.86
CA THR A 53 4.01 18.66 -4.52
C THR A 53 3.81 19.90 -3.67
N THR A 54 2.76 19.87 -2.86
CA THR A 54 2.45 20.86 -1.84
C THR A 54 1.74 20.17 -0.67
N THR A 55 1.24 20.90 0.30
CA THR A 55 0.44 20.36 1.40
C THR A 55 -0.85 21.15 1.57
N LEU A 56 -1.91 20.51 2.06
CA LEU A 56 -3.12 21.20 2.46
C LEU A 56 -2.80 22.17 3.60
N SER A 57 -3.18 23.44 3.47
CA SER A 57 -2.96 24.44 4.51
C SER A 57 -4.08 24.47 5.56
N GLN A 58 -5.19 23.78 5.31
CA GLN A 58 -6.33 23.59 6.22
C GLN A 58 -7.01 22.25 5.94
N SER A 59 -7.83 21.79 6.88
CA SER A 59 -8.66 20.59 6.66
C SER A 59 -9.78 20.88 5.68
N HIS A 60 -10.09 19.88 4.85
CA HIS A 60 -11.10 19.93 3.80
C HIS A 60 -12.14 18.84 4.00
N THR A 61 -13.40 19.17 3.82
CA THR A 61 -14.48 18.17 3.73
C THR A 61 -14.50 17.53 2.35
N ASP A 62 -15.25 16.47 2.18
CA ASP A 62 -15.44 15.74 0.94
C ASP A 62 -16.17 16.50 -0.18
N SER A 63 -16.83 17.62 0.15
CA SER A 63 -17.70 18.40 -0.73
C SER A 63 -17.12 19.75 -1.18
N ILE A 64 -15.96 20.15 -0.66
CA ILE A 64 -15.30 21.41 -1.00
C ILE A 64 -14.89 21.46 -2.48
N THR A 65 -15.16 22.60 -3.15
CA THR A 65 -14.80 22.87 -4.55
C THR A 65 -13.59 23.79 -4.71
N THR A 66 -13.02 24.27 -3.61
CA THR A 66 -11.78 25.05 -3.58
C THR A 66 -10.78 24.36 -2.69
N ILE A 67 -9.66 23.92 -3.22
CA ILE A 67 -8.60 23.26 -2.47
C ILE A 67 -7.56 24.30 -2.06
N THR A 68 -7.36 24.47 -0.76
CA THR A 68 -6.41 25.44 -0.21
C THR A 68 -5.14 24.73 0.23
N VAL A 69 -4.02 25.16 -0.32
CA VAL A 69 -2.70 24.56 -0.14
C VAL A 69 -1.67 25.59 0.32
N THR A 70 -0.49 25.14 0.68
CA THR A 70 0.61 26.02 1.10
C THR A 70 1.15 26.84 -0.08
N SER A 71 1.22 26.26 -1.29
CA SER A 71 1.65 26.94 -2.51
C SER A 71 1.13 26.21 -3.73
N THR A 72 0.72 26.98 -4.76
CA THR A 72 0.37 26.48 -6.10
C THR A 72 1.47 26.69 -7.13
N ALA A 73 2.66 27.14 -6.69
CA ALA A 73 3.80 27.38 -7.58
C ALA A 73 4.19 26.09 -8.32
N ASN A 74 4.47 26.21 -9.61
CA ASN A 74 4.87 25.13 -10.52
C ASN A 74 3.76 24.10 -10.84
N PHE A 75 2.56 24.24 -10.30
CA PHE A 75 1.43 23.41 -10.74
C PHE A 75 0.88 23.90 -12.08
N ALA A 76 0.35 22.97 -12.86
CA ALA A 76 -0.34 23.31 -14.11
C ALA A 76 -1.57 24.19 -13.86
N SER A 77 -1.98 24.98 -14.81
CA SER A 77 -3.15 25.87 -14.69
C SER A 77 -4.47 25.13 -14.45
N ALA A 78 -4.55 23.86 -14.84
CA ALA A 78 -5.65 22.94 -14.60
C ALA A 78 -5.10 21.51 -14.62
N GLY A 79 -5.79 20.55 -13.99
CA GLY A 79 -5.33 19.17 -13.99
C GLY A 79 -5.95 18.31 -12.89
N THR A 80 -5.23 17.28 -12.48
CA THR A 80 -5.65 16.36 -11.42
C THR A 80 -4.66 16.38 -10.26
N LEU A 81 -5.18 16.65 -9.07
CA LEU A 81 -4.46 16.54 -7.82
C LEU A 81 -4.68 15.16 -7.21
N PHE A 82 -3.66 14.66 -6.55
CA PHE A 82 -3.70 13.43 -5.76
C PHE A 82 -3.57 13.81 -4.28
N ILE A 83 -4.61 13.50 -3.49
CA ILE A 83 -4.67 13.78 -2.06
C ILE A 83 -4.97 12.46 -1.34
N GLY A 84 -3.97 11.85 -0.74
CA GLY A 84 -4.10 10.49 -0.24
C GLY A 84 -4.51 9.51 -1.36
N ASN A 85 -5.63 8.83 -1.21
CA ASN A 85 -6.19 7.92 -2.21
C ASN A 85 -7.23 8.57 -3.14
N GLU A 86 -7.50 9.86 -2.97
CA GLU A 86 -8.47 10.60 -3.78
C GLU A 86 -7.80 11.33 -4.93
N GLN A 87 -8.46 11.33 -6.08
CA GLN A 87 -8.15 12.20 -7.19
C GLN A 87 -9.16 13.34 -7.24
N VAL A 88 -8.65 14.57 -7.36
CA VAL A 88 -9.43 15.79 -7.43
C VAL A 88 -9.04 16.53 -8.70
N THR A 89 -9.95 16.67 -9.67
CA THR A 89 -9.68 17.53 -10.82
C THR A 89 -9.96 18.98 -10.46
N TYR A 90 -9.19 19.91 -11.03
CA TYR A 90 -9.41 21.34 -10.87
C TYR A 90 -9.31 22.03 -12.22
N THR A 91 -10.00 23.16 -12.37
CA THR A 91 -10.11 23.89 -13.65
C THR A 91 -9.27 25.16 -13.70
N ALA A 92 -8.84 25.69 -12.55
CA ALA A 92 -8.00 26.87 -12.51
C ALA A 92 -7.21 26.98 -11.19
N ILE A 93 -6.10 27.70 -11.25
CA ILE A 93 -5.41 28.25 -10.07
C ILE A 93 -6.10 29.58 -9.72
N GLY A 94 -6.75 29.63 -8.55
CA GLY A 94 -7.45 30.82 -8.07
C GLY A 94 -6.53 31.86 -7.43
N SER A 95 -5.44 31.40 -6.81
CA SER A 95 -4.42 32.25 -6.19
C SER A 95 -3.13 31.47 -5.99
N SER A 96 -2.10 32.09 -5.40
CA SER A 96 -0.86 31.40 -5.03
C SER A 96 -1.03 30.25 -4.03
N THR A 97 -2.24 30.09 -3.45
CA THR A 97 -2.54 29.10 -2.42
C THR A 97 -3.86 28.33 -2.66
N THR A 98 -4.53 28.52 -3.80
CA THR A 98 -5.84 27.89 -4.04
C THR A 98 -5.97 27.33 -5.44
N PHE A 99 -6.52 26.12 -5.52
CA PHE A 99 -7.07 25.54 -6.76
C PHE A 99 -8.59 25.66 -6.73
N THR A 100 -9.20 26.07 -7.83
CA THR A 100 -10.65 26.34 -7.95
C THR A 100 -11.30 25.45 -9.01
N GLY A 101 -12.64 25.35 -8.93
CA GLY A 101 -13.40 24.45 -9.80
C GLY A 101 -13.07 22.98 -9.58
N ALA A 102 -12.81 22.63 -8.31
CA ALA A 102 -12.43 21.26 -7.93
C ALA A 102 -13.64 20.31 -8.00
N THR A 103 -13.44 19.18 -8.69
CA THR A 103 -14.37 18.04 -8.67
C THR A 103 -13.74 16.94 -7.84
N ARG A 104 -14.40 16.60 -6.74
CA ARG A 104 -13.96 15.60 -5.78
C ARG A 104 -14.26 14.18 -6.26
N GLY A 105 -13.49 13.21 -5.80
CA GLY A 105 -13.69 11.81 -6.16
C GLY A 105 -13.57 11.53 -7.67
N ALA A 106 -12.74 12.28 -8.36
CA ALA A 106 -12.56 12.15 -9.80
C ALA A 106 -11.95 10.80 -10.20
N ASN A 107 -12.09 10.44 -11.47
CA ASN A 107 -11.48 9.25 -12.08
C ASN A 107 -11.81 7.92 -11.38
N GLY A 108 -12.99 7.82 -10.77
CA GLY A 108 -13.47 6.61 -10.07
C GLY A 108 -12.92 6.46 -8.64
N THR A 109 -12.28 7.48 -8.09
CA THR A 109 -11.94 7.51 -6.66
C THR A 109 -13.14 7.96 -5.83
N THR A 110 -13.06 7.84 -4.52
CA THR A 110 -14.11 8.29 -3.60
C THR A 110 -13.67 9.58 -2.92
N ALA A 111 -14.55 10.59 -2.91
CA ALA A 111 -14.33 11.82 -2.16
C ALA A 111 -14.26 11.52 -0.66
N SER A 112 -13.28 12.09 0.02
CA SER A 112 -13.06 11.92 1.45
C SER A 112 -12.61 13.23 2.12
N ALA A 113 -12.79 13.33 3.42
CA ALA A 113 -12.22 14.43 4.20
C ALA A 113 -10.70 14.25 4.32
N HIS A 114 -9.97 15.37 4.27
CA HIS A 114 -8.52 15.39 4.42
C HIS A 114 -8.11 16.45 5.44
N ASP A 115 -7.16 16.10 6.30
CA ASP A 115 -6.65 17.00 7.31
C ASP A 115 -5.62 17.99 6.76
N SER A 116 -5.42 19.09 7.45
CA SER A 116 -4.31 20.02 7.20
C SER A 116 -2.97 19.29 7.25
N GLY A 117 -2.04 19.67 6.38
CA GLY A 117 -0.72 19.04 6.28
C GLY A 117 -0.65 17.80 5.38
N VAL A 118 -1.78 17.25 4.92
CA VAL A 118 -1.79 16.14 3.97
C VAL A 118 -1.15 16.57 2.66
N GLN A 119 -0.28 15.71 2.12
CA GLN A 119 0.40 15.97 0.86
C GLN A 119 -0.58 16.00 -0.32
N VAL A 120 -0.40 16.99 -1.17
CA VAL A 120 -1.08 17.16 -2.45
C VAL A 120 -0.03 17.06 -3.54
N ALA A 121 -0.25 16.22 -4.53
CA ALA A 121 0.67 16.06 -5.65
C ALA A 121 -0.06 16.17 -7.00
N GLN A 122 0.66 16.63 -8.02
CA GLN A 122 0.26 16.57 -9.42
C GLN A 122 1.35 15.84 -10.19
N PHE A 123 0.96 14.93 -11.07
CA PHE A 123 1.85 14.21 -11.96
C PHE A 123 1.56 14.64 -13.40
N ASP A 124 2.59 14.99 -14.14
CA ASP A 124 2.46 15.36 -15.55
C ASP A 124 2.31 14.14 -16.45
N SER A 125 2.87 13.01 -16.02
CA SER A 125 2.75 11.74 -16.73
C SER A 125 2.25 10.63 -15.82
N GLY A 126 1.05 10.15 -16.08
CA GLY A 126 0.47 8.99 -15.42
C GLY A 126 -0.09 8.00 -16.44
N GLY A 127 -0.47 6.82 -15.99
CA GLY A 127 -0.98 5.80 -16.90
C GLY A 127 -1.58 4.60 -16.18
N VAL A 128 -1.73 3.53 -16.94
CA VAL A 128 -2.06 2.22 -16.38
C VAL A 128 -0.79 1.65 -15.74
N PRO A 129 -0.80 1.32 -14.44
CA PRO A 129 0.36 0.72 -13.79
C PRO A 129 0.81 -0.56 -14.49
N GLN A 130 2.10 -0.72 -14.68
CA GLN A 130 2.73 -1.90 -15.27
C GLN A 130 3.66 -2.58 -14.27
N TYR A 131 4.16 -1.82 -13.31
CA TYR A 131 5.14 -2.28 -12.34
C TYR A 131 4.64 -2.07 -10.91
N VAL A 132 5.03 -2.99 -10.05
CA VAL A 132 4.96 -2.86 -8.60
C VAL A 132 6.37 -2.81 -8.05
N ILE A 133 6.64 -1.87 -7.15
CA ILE A 133 7.95 -1.63 -6.55
C ILE A 133 7.80 -1.76 -5.04
N ARG A 134 8.55 -2.68 -4.44
CA ARG A 134 8.63 -2.79 -2.98
C ARG A 134 9.56 -1.70 -2.45
N THR A 135 9.09 -0.93 -1.48
CA THR A 135 9.89 0.08 -0.80
C THR A 135 10.52 -0.47 0.49
N PRO A 136 11.65 0.10 0.95
CA PRO A 136 12.33 -0.35 2.17
C PRO A 136 11.47 -0.25 3.45
N ASP A 137 10.50 0.67 3.48
CA ASP A 137 9.56 0.90 4.58
C ASP A 137 8.34 -0.04 4.55
N ASN A 138 8.46 -1.17 3.84
CA ASN A 138 7.43 -2.19 3.72
C ASN A 138 6.09 -1.70 3.12
N ASN A 139 6.17 -0.71 2.24
CA ASN A 139 5.07 -0.24 1.39
C ASN A 139 5.32 -0.66 -0.06
N TYR A 140 4.45 -0.26 -0.97
CA TYR A 140 4.68 -0.44 -2.41
C TYR A 140 4.32 0.80 -3.21
N ILE A 141 4.95 0.95 -4.36
CA ILE A 141 4.69 1.98 -5.36
C ILE A 141 4.17 1.30 -6.62
N LEU A 142 3.27 1.94 -7.32
CA LEU A 142 2.82 1.54 -8.66
C LEU A 142 3.43 2.48 -9.70
N TYR A 143 3.96 1.92 -10.79
CA TYR A 143 4.55 2.71 -11.86
C TYR A 143 4.08 2.20 -13.26
N PRO A 144 3.74 3.08 -14.22
CA PRO A 144 3.48 4.51 -14.09
C PRO A 144 2.44 4.84 -13.02
N PHE A 145 2.42 6.11 -12.56
CA PHE A 145 1.44 6.55 -11.57
C PHE A 145 0.01 6.39 -12.09
N PRO A 146 -0.92 5.86 -11.26
CA PRO A 146 -2.29 5.63 -11.69
C PRO A 146 -3.01 6.95 -12.03
N THR A 147 -3.52 7.09 -13.24
CA THR A 147 -4.32 8.25 -13.66
C THR A 147 -5.81 8.12 -13.33
N LYS A 148 -6.24 6.96 -12.86
CA LYS A 148 -7.62 6.69 -12.42
C LYS A 148 -7.60 5.60 -11.35
N SER A 149 -8.75 5.33 -10.73
CA SER A 149 -8.87 4.28 -9.73
C SER A 149 -8.66 2.91 -10.38
N PHE A 150 -7.73 2.13 -9.80
CA PHE A 150 -7.49 0.74 -10.16
C PHE A 150 -7.69 -0.15 -8.94
N THR A 151 -8.37 -1.26 -9.11
CA THR A 151 -8.43 -2.31 -8.10
C THR A 151 -7.21 -3.22 -8.27
N ILE A 152 -6.35 -3.23 -7.27
CA ILE A 152 -5.18 -4.11 -7.23
C ILE A 152 -5.50 -5.29 -6.33
N LYS A 153 -5.24 -6.50 -6.82
CA LYS A 153 -5.29 -7.73 -6.02
C LYS A 153 -3.90 -8.33 -5.92
N TYR A 154 -3.55 -8.81 -4.74
CA TYR A 154 -2.31 -9.53 -4.46
C TYR A 154 -2.52 -10.49 -3.30
N ASP A 155 -1.68 -11.50 -3.19
CA ASP A 155 -1.75 -12.49 -2.15
C ASP A 155 -0.68 -12.19 -1.09
N TYR A 156 -1.00 -12.45 0.16
CA TYR A 156 -0.06 -12.29 1.27
C TYR A 156 -0.34 -13.33 2.35
N PHE A 157 0.70 -13.68 3.10
CA PHE A 157 0.61 -14.55 4.26
C PHE A 157 0.41 -13.71 5.51
N THR A 158 -0.53 -14.10 6.35
CA THR A 158 -0.78 -13.45 7.63
C THR A 158 0.02 -14.12 8.75
N PHE A 159 0.26 -13.38 9.83
CA PHE A 159 0.66 -14.03 11.08
C PHE A 159 -0.51 -14.89 11.58
N PRO A 160 -0.25 -16.15 12.00
CA PRO A 160 -1.28 -16.90 12.69
C PRO A 160 -1.66 -16.17 13.98
N THR A 161 -2.91 -16.31 14.40
CA THR A 161 -3.38 -15.76 15.67
C THR A 161 -2.69 -16.52 16.81
N ASP A 162 -2.20 -15.78 17.82
CA ASP A 162 -1.63 -16.40 19.02
C ASP A 162 -2.71 -17.19 19.75
N MET A 163 -2.37 -18.42 20.14
CA MET A 163 -3.25 -19.23 20.97
C MET A 163 -3.15 -18.73 22.41
N SER A 164 -4.25 -18.25 22.97
CA SER A 164 -4.33 -17.69 24.32
C SER A 164 -5.26 -18.46 25.25
N ALA A 165 -6.21 -19.20 24.68
CA ALA A 165 -7.17 -20.00 25.44
C ALA A 165 -6.97 -21.50 25.22
N HIS A 166 -7.36 -22.32 26.22
CA HIS A 166 -7.27 -23.78 26.15
C HIS A 166 -8.12 -24.40 25.02
N SER A 167 -9.13 -23.67 24.56
CA SER A 167 -10.02 -24.07 23.45
C SER A 167 -9.52 -23.67 22.06
N ASP A 168 -8.41 -22.94 21.99
CA ASP A 168 -7.92 -22.45 20.70
C ASP A 168 -7.32 -23.61 19.88
N THR A 169 -7.60 -23.59 18.59
CA THR A 169 -7.09 -24.57 17.64
C THR A 169 -5.99 -23.97 16.78
N THR A 170 -4.92 -24.72 16.58
CA THR A 170 -3.81 -24.30 15.71
C THR A 170 -4.24 -24.29 14.25
N THR A 171 -3.66 -23.38 13.46
CA THR A 171 -3.79 -23.36 11.99
C THR A 171 -2.94 -24.43 11.30
N VAL A 172 -2.08 -25.12 12.08
CA VAL A 172 -1.24 -26.21 11.55
C VAL A 172 -2.13 -27.45 11.34
N PRO A 173 -2.09 -28.10 10.16
CA PRO A 173 -2.89 -29.29 9.89
C PRO A 173 -2.62 -30.41 10.91
N ASP A 174 -3.66 -31.15 11.29
CA ASP A 174 -3.63 -32.20 12.32
C ASP A 174 -2.54 -33.26 12.11
N ARG A 175 -2.16 -33.54 10.86
CA ARG A 175 -1.05 -34.46 10.53
C ARG A 175 0.28 -34.05 11.13
N PHE A 176 0.46 -32.80 11.50
CA PHE A 176 1.68 -32.26 12.14
C PHE A 176 1.54 -32.15 13.68
N ALA A 177 0.39 -32.49 14.24
CA ALA A 177 0.17 -32.44 15.70
C ALA A 177 1.21 -33.24 16.50
N PRO A 178 1.66 -34.43 16.07
CA PRO A 178 2.72 -35.18 16.78
C PRO A 178 4.03 -34.39 16.88
N ILE A 179 4.43 -33.68 15.81
CA ILE A 179 5.64 -32.84 15.78
C ILE A 179 5.53 -31.73 16.82
N ILE A 180 4.38 -31.04 16.87
CA ILE A 180 4.14 -29.99 17.87
C ILE A 180 4.22 -30.55 19.30
N ALA A 181 3.66 -31.74 19.54
CA ALA A 181 3.73 -32.39 20.84
C ALA A 181 5.16 -32.76 21.24
N ASP A 182 5.95 -33.27 20.29
CA ASP A 182 7.36 -33.60 20.53
C ASP A 182 8.20 -32.35 20.83
N GLY A 183 7.98 -31.26 20.10
CA GLY A 183 8.61 -29.97 20.36
C GLY A 183 8.23 -29.40 21.73
N ALA A 184 6.94 -29.40 22.07
CA ALA A 184 6.47 -28.95 23.40
C ALA A 184 7.10 -29.81 24.53
N THR A 185 7.15 -31.12 24.35
CA THR A 185 7.76 -32.04 25.30
C THR A 185 9.27 -31.77 25.48
N ALA A 186 9.98 -31.51 24.38
CA ALA A 186 11.39 -31.11 24.45
C ALA A 186 11.60 -29.86 25.31
N PHE A 187 10.81 -28.81 25.09
CA PHE A 187 10.92 -27.57 25.89
C PHE A 187 10.58 -27.78 27.37
N VAL A 188 9.63 -28.67 27.70
CA VAL A 188 9.34 -29.03 29.09
C VAL A 188 10.57 -29.69 29.74
N TYR A 189 11.24 -30.62 29.05
CA TYR A 189 12.47 -31.25 29.57
C TYR A 189 13.62 -30.25 29.71
N GLN A 190 13.74 -29.31 28.78
CA GLN A 190 14.70 -28.21 28.88
C GLN A 190 14.46 -27.37 30.16
N TYR A 191 13.21 -27.01 30.42
CA TYR A 191 12.83 -26.24 31.60
C TYR A 191 13.13 -27.01 32.91
N ARG A 192 12.97 -28.34 32.89
CA ARG A 192 13.26 -29.22 34.03
C ARG A 192 14.76 -29.53 34.22
N GLY A 193 15.62 -29.09 33.28
CA GLY A 193 17.05 -29.37 33.30
C GLY A 193 17.42 -30.79 32.86
N GLU A 194 16.51 -31.55 32.29
CA GLU A 194 16.70 -32.93 31.84
C GLU A 194 17.32 -32.95 30.43
N THR A 195 18.60 -32.60 30.32
CA THR A 195 19.30 -32.37 29.03
C THR A 195 19.27 -33.59 28.10
N GLN A 196 19.37 -34.80 28.63
CA GLN A 196 19.33 -36.03 27.83
C GLN A 196 17.96 -36.21 27.14
N GLN A 197 16.87 -36.02 27.89
CA GLN A 197 15.51 -36.15 27.37
C GLN A 197 15.18 -35.00 26.39
N TYR A 198 15.67 -33.82 26.67
CA TYR A 198 15.59 -32.68 25.74
C TYR A 198 16.21 -33.02 24.39
N GLN A 199 17.46 -33.51 24.36
CA GLN A 199 18.16 -33.88 23.13
C GLN A 199 17.44 -34.97 22.34
N LEU A 200 16.93 -36.00 23.03
CA LEU A 200 16.18 -37.10 22.41
C LEU A 200 14.88 -36.60 21.72
N ASN A 201 14.15 -35.70 22.37
CA ASN A 201 12.91 -35.18 21.80
C ASN A 201 13.17 -34.17 20.70
N MET A 202 14.24 -33.37 20.76
CA MET A 202 14.65 -32.47 19.69
C MET A 202 15.09 -33.18 18.40
N GLN A 203 15.55 -34.43 18.50
CA GLN A 203 15.86 -35.25 17.31
C GLN A 203 14.58 -35.74 16.58
N ARG A 204 13.45 -35.78 17.27
CA ARG A 204 12.14 -36.15 16.70
C ARG A 204 11.38 -34.95 16.15
N PHE A 205 11.64 -33.78 16.73
CA PHE A 205 11.08 -32.50 16.29
C PHE A 205 11.80 -31.98 15.06
#